data_59a360f99565e34035b186b031967868
#
_entry.id   59a360f99565e34035b186b031967868
#
_cell.length_a   1.000
_cell.length_b   1.000
_cell.length_c   1.000
_cell.angle_alpha   90.00
_cell.angle_beta   90.00
_cell.angle_gamma   90.00
#
_symmetry.space_group_name_H-M   'P 1'
#
loop_
_entity.id
_entity.type
_entity.pdbx_description
1 polymer ?
#
loop_
_entity_poly.entity_id
_entity_poly.type
_entity_poly.pdbx_seq_one_letter_code
_entity_poly.pdbx_strand_id
1 'polypeptide(L)'
;MSGDTVIVRTGKEKGKTGVVKEVLRAEMRVVIEGLNRRKKYLKSNTPGRPNWVEVEMPMAYSNVALVDPLTNKAVRVRWHWDEEGNKTRLTVGRNASGTHIARPSIEQVRERLIKRRWGEEGEPDRSKLGELDTSFEEVLRPTYTPPAVDEAPAQDLPAGDEAR
;
A
#
# COMPACT_ATOMS: atom_id res chain seq x y z
N MET A 1 3.30 8.85 -4.72
CA MET A 1 2.30 7.96 -4.11
C MET A 1 2.52 6.57 -4.67
N SER A 2 2.02 5.52 -4.03
CA SER A 2 2.03 4.18 -4.65
C SER A 2 1.20 4.22 -5.93
N GLY A 3 1.71 3.58 -7.02
CA GLY A 3 1.10 3.63 -8.34
C GLY A 3 1.52 4.79 -9.25
N ASP A 4 2.27 5.77 -8.73
CA ASP A 4 2.78 6.86 -9.58
C ASP A 4 3.91 6.38 -10.50
N THR A 5 3.93 6.89 -11.73
CA THR A 5 5.07 6.71 -12.63
C THR A 5 6.16 7.73 -12.30
N VAL A 6 7.36 7.23 -12.06
CA VAL A 6 8.51 8.03 -11.68
C VAL A 6 9.73 7.74 -12.55
N ILE A 7 10.64 8.69 -12.64
CA ILE A 7 11.92 8.56 -13.31
C ILE A 7 13.06 8.73 -12.31
N VAL A 8 14.09 7.92 -12.44
CA VAL A 8 15.30 8.00 -11.61
C VAL A 8 16.18 9.14 -12.10
N ARG A 9 16.52 10.07 -11.21
CA ARG A 9 17.35 11.25 -11.52
C ARG A 9 18.83 10.99 -11.35
N THR A 10 19.23 10.14 -10.41
CA THR A 10 20.61 9.93 -10.00
C THR A 10 20.93 8.45 -9.77
N GLY A 11 22.20 8.09 -9.91
CA GLY A 11 22.68 6.73 -9.68
C GLY A 11 22.83 5.90 -10.95
N LYS A 12 23.09 4.60 -10.77
CA LYS A 12 23.36 3.64 -11.87
C LYS A 12 22.20 3.49 -12.85
N GLU A 13 20.99 3.74 -12.40
CA GLU A 13 19.75 3.58 -13.18
C GLU A 13 19.12 4.92 -13.58
N LYS A 14 19.95 5.98 -13.63
CA LYS A 14 19.51 7.30 -14.06
C LYS A 14 18.81 7.24 -15.42
N GLY A 15 17.66 7.90 -15.51
CA GLY A 15 16.87 7.99 -16.74
C GLY A 15 15.87 6.86 -16.94
N LYS A 16 15.92 5.79 -16.14
CA LYS A 16 14.92 4.73 -16.21
C LYS A 16 13.63 5.17 -15.52
N THR A 17 12.51 4.78 -16.09
CA THR A 17 11.18 5.00 -15.54
C THR A 17 10.64 3.73 -14.89
N GLY A 18 9.80 3.87 -13.90
CA GLY A 18 9.15 2.76 -13.24
C GLY A 18 7.95 3.20 -12.42
N VAL A 19 7.15 2.25 -11.98
CA VAL A 19 5.98 2.52 -11.15
C VAL A 19 6.33 2.34 -9.67
N VAL A 20 5.91 3.28 -8.84
CA VAL A 20 6.11 3.19 -7.39
C VAL A 20 5.27 2.06 -6.81
N LYS A 21 5.95 1.07 -6.28
CA LYS A 21 5.36 -0.08 -5.60
C LYS A 21 4.90 0.28 -4.20
N GLU A 22 5.79 0.86 -3.43
CA GLU A 22 5.59 1.17 -2.03
C GLU A 22 6.31 2.46 -1.64
N VAL A 23 5.76 3.18 -0.68
CA VAL A 23 6.35 4.39 -0.12
C VAL A 23 6.61 4.21 1.37
N LEU A 24 7.88 4.12 1.73
CA LEU A 24 8.36 4.01 3.11
C LEU A 24 8.54 5.41 3.68
N ARG A 25 7.49 5.96 4.27
CA ARG A 25 7.48 7.37 4.74
C ARG A 25 8.45 7.60 5.88
N ALA A 26 8.55 6.66 6.81
CA ALA A 26 9.46 6.76 7.96
C ALA A 26 10.93 6.85 7.54
N GLU A 27 11.31 6.16 6.46
CA GLU A 27 12.68 6.13 5.95
C GLU A 27 12.92 7.15 4.83
N MET A 28 11.91 7.87 4.39
CA MET A 28 11.94 8.77 3.23
C MET A 28 12.42 8.05 1.96
N ARG A 29 11.94 6.82 1.74
CA ARG A 29 12.34 5.96 0.63
C ARG A 29 11.13 5.45 -0.14
N VAL A 30 11.39 5.07 -1.39
CA VAL A 30 10.38 4.46 -2.28
C VAL A 30 10.95 3.20 -2.90
N VAL A 31 10.10 2.19 -3.03
CA VAL A 31 10.38 0.98 -3.79
C VAL A 31 9.74 1.14 -5.16
N ILE A 32 10.52 0.97 -6.22
CA ILE A 32 10.08 1.13 -7.61
C ILE A 32 10.14 -0.23 -8.28
N GLU A 33 9.13 -0.57 -9.02
CA GLU A 33 9.03 -1.82 -9.74
C GLU A 33 10.13 -1.94 -10.80
N GLY A 34 10.84 -3.09 -10.79
CA GLY A 34 11.89 -3.40 -11.74
C GLY A 34 13.22 -2.63 -11.55
N LEU A 35 13.30 -1.69 -10.61
CA LEU A 35 14.48 -0.86 -10.40
C LEU A 35 15.16 -1.14 -9.05
N ASN A 36 16.47 -0.80 -8.99
CA ASN A 36 17.33 -0.98 -7.82
C ASN A 36 17.31 -2.43 -7.29
N ARG A 37 17.28 -3.40 -8.21
CA ARG A 37 17.29 -4.82 -7.85
C ARG A 37 18.64 -5.24 -7.30
N ARG A 38 18.61 -6.01 -6.21
CA ARG A 38 19.80 -6.60 -5.61
C ARG A 38 19.55 -8.08 -5.33
N LYS A 39 20.57 -8.89 -5.54
CA LYS A 39 20.57 -10.29 -5.16
C LYS A 39 20.66 -10.38 -3.63
N LYS A 40 19.69 -11.06 -3.02
CA LYS A 40 19.66 -11.36 -1.59
C LYS A 40 19.68 -12.86 -1.40
N TYR A 41 20.53 -13.32 -0.52
CA TYR A 41 20.56 -14.73 -0.14
C TYR A 41 19.39 -15.00 0.83
N LEU A 42 18.55 -15.95 0.50
CA LEU A 42 17.54 -16.47 1.40
C LEU A 42 17.98 -17.82 1.91
N LYS A 43 17.86 -18.01 3.23
CA LYS A 43 18.14 -19.29 3.84
C LYS A 43 17.18 -20.33 3.27
N SER A 44 17.73 -21.33 2.58
CA SER A 44 16.93 -22.43 2.02
C SER A 44 16.76 -23.52 3.08
N ASN A 45 15.58 -24.11 3.15
CA ASN A 45 15.33 -25.29 3.97
C ASN A 45 15.94 -26.56 3.34
N THR A 46 16.39 -26.49 2.09
CA THR A 46 17.01 -27.61 1.39
C THR A 46 18.51 -27.45 1.39
N PRO A 47 19.27 -28.35 2.03
CA PRO A 47 20.72 -28.28 2.06
C PRO A 47 21.31 -28.42 0.63
N GLY A 48 22.30 -27.58 0.29
CA GLY A 48 23.08 -27.68 -0.94
C GLY A 48 22.62 -26.81 -2.11
N ARG A 49 21.52 -26.09 -2.05
CA ARG A 49 21.12 -25.12 -3.09
C ARG A 49 21.16 -23.68 -2.59
N PRO A 50 22.06 -22.83 -3.14
CA PRO A 50 22.03 -21.41 -2.83
C PRO A 50 20.74 -20.80 -3.40
N ASN A 51 19.91 -20.23 -2.54
CA ASN A 51 18.68 -19.56 -2.95
C ASN A 51 18.92 -18.05 -3.05
N TRP A 52 19.40 -17.60 -4.20
CA TRP A 52 19.55 -16.19 -4.51
C TRP A 52 18.27 -15.66 -5.14
N VAL A 53 17.70 -14.65 -4.52
CA VAL A 53 16.49 -13.97 -5.04
C VAL A 53 16.83 -12.52 -5.34
N GLU A 54 16.40 -12.02 -6.49
CA GLU A 54 16.49 -10.61 -6.81
C GLU A 54 15.33 -9.87 -6.14
N VAL A 55 15.69 -8.93 -5.27
CA VAL A 55 14.71 -8.12 -4.53
C VAL A 55 14.88 -6.65 -4.90
N GLU A 56 13.78 -5.96 -5.09
CA GLU A 56 13.74 -4.52 -5.31
C GLU A 56 14.03 -3.81 -4.00
N MET A 57 15.08 -3.01 -3.98
CA MET A 57 15.52 -2.29 -2.79
C MET A 57 14.99 -0.86 -2.79
N PRO A 58 14.66 -0.32 -1.62
CA PRO A 58 14.20 1.06 -1.51
C PRO A 58 15.30 2.05 -1.88
N MET A 59 14.92 3.14 -2.56
CA MET A 59 15.79 4.26 -2.88
C MET A 59 15.24 5.57 -2.30
N ALA A 60 16.11 6.54 -2.02
CA ALA A 60 15.69 7.82 -1.50
C ALA A 60 14.73 8.53 -2.48
N TYR A 61 13.64 9.11 -2.00
CA TYR A 61 12.69 9.78 -2.87
C TYR A 61 13.26 11.05 -3.53
N SER A 62 14.33 11.65 -2.97
CA SER A 62 15.06 12.74 -3.61
C SER A 62 15.72 12.34 -4.94
N ASN A 63 15.99 11.04 -5.12
CA ASN A 63 16.62 10.50 -6.33
C ASN A 63 15.62 10.21 -7.43
N VAL A 64 14.33 10.40 -7.18
CA VAL A 64 13.26 10.16 -8.14
C VAL A 64 12.45 11.42 -8.38
N ALA A 65 11.80 11.51 -9.52
CA ALA A 65 10.88 12.58 -9.85
C ALA A 65 9.65 12.01 -10.55
N LEU A 66 8.53 12.70 -10.46
CA LEU A 66 7.35 12.36 -11.25
C LEU A 66 7.62 12.59 -12.73
N VAL A 67 7.00 11.78 -13.55
CA VAL A 67 7.08 11.86 -15.01
C VAL A 67 5.89 12.66 -15.53
N ASP A 68 6.16 13.56 -16.43
CA ASP A 68 5.11 14.24 -17.20
C ASP A 68 4.52 13.27 -18.24
N PRO A 69 3.20 13.08 -18.28
CA PRO A 69 2.58 12.12 -19.19
C PRO A 69 2.77 12.48 -20.68
N LEU A 70 2.96 13.75 -21.04
CA LEU A 70 3.16 14.16 -22.42
C LEU A 70 4.63 14.16 -22.84
N THR A 71 5.51 14.73 -22.01
CA THR A 71 6.92 14.88 -22.39
C THR A 71 7.80 13.71 -21.97
N ASN A 72 7.29 12.81 -21.11
CA ASN A 72 8.03 11.70 -20.49
C ASN A 72 9.34 12.13 -19.79
N LYS A 73 9.38 13.39 -19.33
CA LYS A 73 10.54 13.95 -18.63
C LYS A 73 10.25 14.15 -17.15
N ALA A 74 11.33 14.25 -16.37
CA ALA A 74 11.25 14.58 -14.96
C ALA A 74 10.69 15.99 -14.76
N VAL A 75 9.64 16.14 -13.98
CA VAL A 75 8.99 17.42 -13.70
C VAL A 75 8.79 17.65 -12.21
N ARG A 76 8.65 18.92 -11.86
CA ARG A 76 8.14 19.34 -10.55
C ARG A 76 6.62 19.37 -10.60
N VAL A 77 6.00 19.21 -9.45
CA VAL A 77 4.54 19.21 -9.33
C VAL A 77 4.12 20.24 -8.29
N ARG A 78 3.10 21.02 -8.66
CA ARG A 78 2.40 21.92 -7.76
C ARG A 78 0.99 21.41 -7.55
N TRP A 79 0.47 21.59 -6.35
CA TRP A 79 -0.93 21.32 -6.06
C TRP A 79 -1.78 22.45 -6.64
N HIS A 80 -2.83 22.07 -7.32
CA HIS A 80 -3.85 22.96 -7.87
C HIS A 80 -5.21 22.50 -7.35
N TRP A 81 -6.09 23.44 -7.09
CA TRP A 81 -7.47 23.19 -6.69
C TRP A 81 -8.34 23.56 -7.87
N ASP A 82 -9.15 22.63 -8.33
CA ASP A 82 -10.11 22.87 -9.38
C ASP A 82 -11.32 23.65 -8.82
N GLU A 83 -12.15 24.21 -9.70
CA GLU A 83 -13.36 24.94 -9.33
C GLU A 83 -14.33 24.10 -8.51
N GLU A 84 -14.30 22.79 -8.69
CA GLU A 84 -15.07 21.80 -7.93
C GLU A 84 -14.47 21.48 -6.55
N GLY A 85 -13.33 22.09 -6.18
CA GLY A 85 -12.64 21.84 -4.93
C GLY A 85 -11.77 20.57 -4.91
N ASN A 86 -11.58 19.90 -6.06
CA ASN A 86 -10.72 18.73 -6.14
C ASN A 86 -9.25 19.12 -6.19
N LYS A 87 -8.45 18.42 -5.38
CA LYS A 87 -7.00 18.65 -5.33
C LYS A 87 -6.28 17.85 -6.41
N THR A 88 -5.78 18.53 -7.42
CA THR A 88 -5.05 17.97 -8.56
C THR A 88 -3.55 18.26 -8.49
N ARG A 89 -2.76 17.55 -9.26
CA ARG A 89 -1.30 17.73 -9.38
C ARG A 89 -0.99 18.29 -10.75
N LEU A 90 -0.53 19.53 -10.81
CA LEU A 90 -0.15 20.21 -12.05
C LEU A 90 1.36 20.12 -12.27
N THR A 91 1.78 19.76 -13.48
CA THR A 91 3.21 19.75 -13.84
C THR A 91 3.72 21.18 -14.02
N VAL A 92 4.90 21.47 -13.41
CA VAL A 92 5.50 22.81 -13.41
C VAL A 92 7.00 22.72 -13.66
N GLY A 93 7.54 23.63 -14.44
CA GLY A 93 8.97 23.76 -14.68
C GLY A 93 9.33 23.82 -16.15
N ARG A 94 10.64 23.89 -16.44
CA ARG A 94 11.15 24.07 -17.80
C ARG A 94 10.75 22.95 -18.76
N ASN A 95 10.60 21.71 -18.26
CA ASN A 95 10.27 20.52 -19.06
C ASN A 95 8.80 20.09 -18.89
N ALA A 96 8.01 20.89 -18.19
CA ALA A 96 6.62 20.56 -17.90
C ALA A 96 5.72 20.97 -19.05
N SER A 97 4.74 20.14 -19.35
CA SER A 97 3.69 20.42 -20.34
C SER A 97 2.52 21.24 -19.78
N GLY A 98 2.50 21.48 -18.46
CA GLY A 98 1.34 22.11 -17.81
C GLY A 98 0.15 21.17 -17.63
N THR A 99 0.34 19.88 -17.82
CA THR A 99 -0.74 18.89 -17.68
C THR A 99 -0.97 18.46 -16.25
N HIS A 100 -2.17 17.96 -16.01
CA HIS A 100 -2.52 17.36 -14.72
C HIS A 100 -2.01 15.93 -14.64
N ILE A 101 -1.37 15.58 -13.53
CA ILE A 101 -1.02 14.19 -13.20
C ILE A 101 -2.13 13.63 -12.31
N ALA A 102 -2.87 12.67 -12.82
CA ALA A 102 -3.90 12.00 -12.06
C ALA A 102 -3.31 11.31 -10.81
N ARG A 103 -4.06 11.33 -9.73
CA ARG A 103 -3.70 10.52 -8.56
C ARG A 103 -4.11 9.08 -8.86
N PRO A 104 -3.24 8.08 -8.60
CA PRO A 104 -3.65 6.70 -8.70
C PRO A 104 -4.86 6.47 -7.79
N SER A 105 -5.95 5.90 -8.33
CA SER A 105 -7.10 5.56 -7.51
C SER A 105 -6.74 4.43 -6.54
N ILE A 106 -7.44 4.36 -5.41
CA ILE A 106 -7.25 3.29 -4.43
C ILE A 106 -7.54 1.93 -5.07
N GLU A 107 -8.51 1.87 -5.96
CA GLU A 107 -8.88 0.67 -6.71
C GLU A 107 -7.75 0.19 -7.60
N GLN A 108 -7.17 1.06 -8.43
CA GLN A 108 -6.01 0.73 -9.27
C GLN A 108 -4.80 0.25 -8.47
N VAL A 109 -4.56 0.84 -7.30
CA VAL A 109 -3.49 0.39 -6.41
C VAL A 109 -3.82 -0.98 -5.83
N ARG A 110 -5.08 -1.20 -5.43
CA ARG A 110 -5.57 -2.49 -4.90
C ARG A 110 -5.47 -3.59 -5.96
N GLU A 111 -5.94 -3.35 -7.17
CA GLU A 111 -5.85 -4.30 -8.29
C GLU A 111 -4.41 -4.72 -8.57
N ARG A 112 -3.48 -3.75 -8.62
CA ARG A 112 -2.05 -4.07 -8.80
C ARG A 112 -1.49 -4.91 -7.65
N LEU A 113 -1.90 -4.66 -6.42
CA LEU A 113 -1.48 -5.46 -5.27
C LEU A 113 -2.06 -6.87 -5.33
N ILE A 114 -3.31 -7.01 -5.72
CA ILE A 114 -3.99 -8.30 -5.92
C ILE A 114 -3.28 -9.06 -7.04
N LYS A 115 -3.12 -8.43 -8.21
CA LYS A 115 -2.46 -9.04 -9.37
C LYS A 115 -1.03 -9.50 -9.06
N ARG A 116 -0.31 -8.73 -8.23
CA ARG A 116 1.04 -9.14 -7.78
C ARG A 116 0.99 -10.33 -6.82
N ARG A 117 0.03 -10.37 -5.91
CA ARG A 117 -0.05 -11.40 -4.88
C ARG A 117 -0.57 -12.72 -5.42
N TRP A 118 -1.52 -12.66 -6.33
CA TRP A 118 -2.31 -13.79 -6.81
C TRP A 118 -2.16 -14.05 -8.32
N GLY A 119 -1.39 -13.24 -9.05
CA GLY A 119 -1.28 -13.31 -10.49
C GLY A 119 -2.45 -12.65 -11.22
N GLU A 120 -2.59 -12.96 -12.50
CA GLU A 120 -3.66 -12.41 -13.34
C GLU A 120 -5.04 -13.00 -13.01
N GLU A 121 -5.08 -14.18 -12.44
CA GLU A 121 -6.31 -14.88 -12.02
C GLU A 121 -7.02 -14.15 -10.86
N GLY A 122 -6.33 -13.20 -10.21
CA GLY A 122 -6.89 -12.42 -9.13
C GLY A 122 -6.85 -13.12 -7.77
N GLU A 123 -7.62 -12.59 -6.83
CA GLU A 123 -7.74 -13.17 -5.49
C GLU A 123 -8.44 -14.53 -5.59
N PRO A 124 -7.90 -15.58 -4.95
CA PRO A 124 -8.54 -16.90 -5.00
C PRO A 124 -9.96 -16.81 -4.46
N ASP A 125 -10.86 -17.48 -5.15
CA ASP A 125 -12.25 -17.55 -4.75
C ASP A 125 -12.35 -18.24 -3.40
N ARG A 126 -12.69 -17.47 -2.38
CA ARG A 126 -12.82 -17.97 -1.00
C ARG A 126 -14.01 -18.93 -0.82
N SER A 127 -14.88 -19.04 -1.82
CA SER A 127 -15.95 -20.02 -1.80
C SER A 127 -15.46 -21.43 -2.13
N LYS A 128 -14.30 -21.56 -2.77
CA LYS A 128 -13.64 -22.82 -3.09
C LYS A 128 -12.68 -23.20 -1.96
N LEU A 129 -13.25 -23.65 -0.86
CA LEU A 129 -12.49 -24.18 0.26
C LEU A 129 -11.85 -25.53 -0.13
N GLY A 130 -10.56 -25.69 0.16
CA GLY A 130 -9.92 -27.00 0.10
C GLY A 130 -10.44 -27.91 1.21
N GLU A 131 -10.22 -29.23 1.08
CA GLU A 131 -10.66 -30.21 2.08
C GLU A 131 -10.17 -29.96 3.52
N LEU A 132 -9.08 -29.16 3.65
CA LEU A 132 -8.46 -28.83 4.94
C LEU A 132 -8.72 -27.38 5.39
N ASP A 133 -9.47 -26.62 4.60
CA ASP A 133 -9.76 -25.23 4.94
C ASP A 133 -11.01 -25.13 5.81
N THR A 134 -10.91 -24.38 6.89
CA THR A 134 -12.05 -24.09 7.76
C THR A 134 -13.03 -23.15 7.06
N SER A 135 -14.31 -23.47 7.07
CA SER A 135 -15.35 -22.63 6.45
C SER A 135 -15.40 -21.25 7.10
N PHE A 136 -15.74 -20.22 6.32
CA PHE A 136 -15.86 -18.84 6.83
C PHE A 136 -16.90 -18.73 7.96
N GLU A 137 -17.96 -19.53 7.91
CA GLU A 137 -18.97 -19.58 8.96
C GLU A 137 -18.43 -20.14 10.27
N GLU A 138 -17.53 -21.10 10.18
CA GLU A 138 -16.86 -21.69 11.33
C GLU A 138 -15.85 -20.73 11.99
N VAL A 139 -15.14 -19.95 11.17
CA VAL A 139 -14.22 -18.91 11.64
C VAL A 139 -14.95 -17.77 12.35
N LEU A 140 -16.16 -17.44 11.88
CA LEU A 140 -16.98 -16.37 12.48
C LEU A 140 -17.78 -16.83 13.70
N ARG A 141 -17.85 -18.14 13.98
CA ARG A 141 -18.49 -18.60 15.22
C ARG A 141 -17.75 -18.02 16.42
N PRO A 142 -18.45 -17.32 17.31
CA PRO A 142 -17.83 -16.84 18.54
C PRO A 142 -17.34 -18.07 19.33
N THR A 143 -16.03 -18.22 19.48
CA THR A 143 -15.40 -19.31 20.24
C THR A 143 -15.58 -19.15 21.74
N TYR A 144 -16.05 -17.98 22.17
CA TYR A 144 -16.33 -17.65 23.56
C TYR A 144 -17.76 -17.13 23.69
N THR A 145 -18.57 -17.85 24.43
CA THR A 145 -19.87 -17.36 24.92
C THR A 145 -19.61 -16.93 26.36
N PRO A 146 -19.69 -15.63 26.69
CA PRO A 146 -19.54 -15.22 28.08
C PRO A 146 -20.65 -15.90 28.91
N PRO A 147 -20.35 -16.37 30.14
CA PRO A 147 -21.36 -16.92 31.02
C PRO A 147 -22.46 -15.87 31.18
N ALA A 148 -23.70 -16.34 31.21
CA ALA A 148 -24.84 -15.46 31.47
C ALA A 148 -24.52 -14.70 32.78
N VAL A 149 -24.46 -13.38 32.69
CA VAL A 149 -24.38 -12.54 33.88
C VAL A 149 -25.74 -12.68 34.54
N ASP A 150 -25.81 -13.49 35.60
CA ASP A 150 -26.96 -13.50 36.47
C ASP A 150 -27.19 -12.04 36.89
N GLU A 151 -28.32 -11.48 36.48
CA GLU A 151 -28.70 -10.14 36.87
C GLU A 151 -28.69 -10.12 38.42
N ALA A 152 -27.64 -9.52 38.97
CA ALA A 152 -27.62 -9.25 40.40
C ALA A 152 -28.87 -8.41 40.73
N PRO A 153 -29.67 -8.77 41.72
CA PRO A 153 -30.86 -8.00 42.08
C PRO A 153 -30.44 -6.55 42.41
N ALA A 154 -31.14 -5.61 41.79
CA ALA A 154 -30.94 -4.19 42.03
C ALA A 154 -30.89 -3.94 43.52
N GLN A 155 -29.71 -3.61 44.05
CA GLN A 155 -29.58 -3.14 45.44
C GLN A 155 -30.18 -1.76 45.48
N ASP A 156 -31.29 -1.66 46.22
CA ASP A 156 -31.91 -0.40 46.62
C ASP A 156 -30.84 0.48 47.30
N LEU A 157 -30.43 1.52 46.62
CA LEU A 157 -29.62 2.56 47.22
C LEU A 157 -30.49 3.33 48.23
N PRO A 158 -30.13 3.43 49.49
CA PRO A 158 -30.86 4.23 50.45
C PRO A 158 -30.82 5.71 50.01
N ALA A 159 -32.00 6.32 50.00
CA ALA A 159 -32.17 7.72 49.77
C ALA A 159 -31.29 8.53 50.73
N GLY A 160 -30.37 9.32 50.14
CA GLY A 160 -29.50 10.21 50.91
C GLY A 160 -30.34 11.29 51.58
N ASP A 161 -30.19 11.37 52.87
CA ASP A 161 -30.77 12.42 53.74
C ASP A 161 -30.24 13.78 53.29
N GLU A 162 -31.16 14.64 52.88
CA GLU A 162 -30.96 16.08 52.84
C GLU A 162 -30.98 16.63 54.32
N ALA A 163 -29.83 17.07 54.76
CA ALA A 163 -29.83 18.01 55.89
C ALA A 163 -28.53 18.80 56.04
N ARG A 164 -28.69 20.13 55.85
CA ARG A 164 -27.94 21.25 56.43
C ARG A 164 -26.56 21.61 55.89
#